data_6aa7a36fa080f60758fe859f9ce897d7
#
_entry.id   6aa7a36fa080f60758fe859f9ce897d7
#
_cell.length_a   1.000
_cell.length_b   1.000
_cell.length_c   1.000
_cell.angle_alpha   90.00
_cell.angle_beta   90.00
_cell.angle_gamma   90.00
#
_symmetry.space_group_name_H-M   'P 1'
#
loop_
_entity.id
_entity.type
_entity.pdbx_description
1 polymer ?
#
loop_
_entity_poly.entity_id
_entity_poly.type
_entity_poly.pdbx_seq_one_letter_code
_entity_poly.pdbx_strand_id
1 'polypeptide(L)'
;MKDNPTIVVRGGACPNAGHTVVDGDKIYKIRMLPSGFLNKNAKVLIGPGVVVNPEVLLKEIKEFGASGRAFVDRHCGIIEEKHIQRDSSGDLKEKIGSTGSGTGPANADRAMRTLKLAKDIPSLSKFIVDVPHLIHLALESNENVLVEGTQGTFLSLWHGTYPYVTSKEVTASGICADVGLGPTNVDEVIVVFKSYVTRVGTGPMDNELEPEDISERGWSEFGTVTGRPRRASDFNFELAKRAISLNSATQIAITKLDIRFPDCAGKTSFEELNNDAKSFIKNIEDTLKIPVTIIGTGPDKDAIIDRRK
;
A
#
# COMPACT_ATOMS: atom_id res chain seq x y z
N MET A 1 -17.51 -3.60 -3.18
CA MET A 1 -16.66 -4.28 -2.17
C MET A 1 -17.57 -5.13 -1.30
N LYS A 2 -17.24 -6.41 -1.09
CA LYS A 2 -18.05 -7.33 -0.28
C LYS A 2 -18.20 -6.86 1.17
N ASP A 3 -17.14 -6.26 1.74
CA ASP A 3 -17.13 -5.77 3.12
C ASP A 3 -17.82 -4.42 3.32
N ASN A 4 -18.16 -3.74 2.25
CA ASN A 4 -18.86 -2.44 2.22
C ASN A 4 -18.42 -1.47 3.34
N PRO A 5 -17.11 -1.12 3.46
CA PRO A 5 -16.62 -0.28 4.54
C PRO A 5 -17.23 1.12 4.46
N THR A 6 -17.59 1.67 5.62
CA THR A 6 -18.05 3.05 5.77
C THR A 6 -16.89 4.03 5.89
N ILE A 7 -15.73 3.52 6.30
CA ILE A 7 -14.47 4.25 6.36
C ILE A 7 -13.38 3.46 5.64
N VAL A 8 -12.62 4.15 4.79
CA VAL A 8 -11.35 3.69 4.27
C VAL A 8 -10.27 4.66 4.73
N VAL A 9 -9.31 4.18 5.51
CA VAL A 9 -8.25 5.03 6.07
C VAL A 9 -6.87 4.58 5.64
N ARG A 10 -6.02 5.54 5.28
CA ARG A 10 -4.65 5.30 4.87
C ARG A 10 -3.67 5.55 6.01
N GLY A 11 -2.79 4.57 6.26
CA GLY A 11 -1.59 4.68 7.07
C GLY A 11 -0.32 4.53 6.22
N GLY A 12 0.84 4.51 6.85
CA GLY A 12 2.13 4.31 6.22
C GLY A 12 2.78 5.58 5.66
N ALA A 13 3.82 5.40 4.87
CA ALA A 13 4.53 6.51 4.25
C ALA A 13 3.87 6.85 2.90
N CYS A 14 3.52 8.11 2.72
CA CYS A 14 3.01 8.73 1.49
C CYS A 14 3.88 9.96 1.21
N PRO A 15 3.89 10.54 0.06
CA PRO A 15 3.42 10.24 -1.27
C PRO A 15 4.42 9.47 -2.16
N ASN A 16 5.40 8.82 -1.57
CA ASN A 16 6.39 8.01 -2.28
C ASN A 16 5.82 6.69 -2.84
N ALA A 17 4.64 6.26 -2.36
CA ALA A 17 3.89 5.14 -2.90
C ALA A 17 2.86 5.61 -3.94
N GLY A 18 2.85 4.99 -5.11
CA GLY A 18 1.82 5.20 -6.13
C GLY A 18 0.95 3.96 -6.26
N HIS A 19 -0.36 4.12 -6.17
CA HIS A 19 -1.33 3.06 -6.41
C HIS A 19 -2.04 3.30 -7.74
N THR A 20 -2.18 2.26 -8.53
CA THR A 20 -2.96 2.32 -9.77
C THR A 20 -4.25 1.53 -9.55
N VAL A 21 -5.38 2.17 -9.78
CA VAL A 21 -6.70 1.55 -9.72
C VAL A 21 -7.32 1.63 -11.11
N VAL A 22 -7.79 0.49 -11.62
CA VAL A 22 -8.47 0.38 -12.92
C VAL A 22 -9.94 0.10 -12.66
N ASP A 23 -10.83 0.86 -13.28
CA ASP A 23 -12.28 0.72 -13.19
C ASP A 23 -12.87 0.85 -14.62
N GLY A 24 -12.97 -0.28 -15.31
CA GLY A 24 -13.26 -0.31 -16.74
C GLY A 24 -12.23 0.46 -17.55
N ASP A 25 -12.67 1.45 -18.31
CA ASP A 25 -11.78 2.27 -19.13
C ASP A 25 -11.02 3.37 -18.35
N LYS A 26 -11.31 3.52 -17.06
CA LYS A 26 -10.71 4.57 -16.23
C LYS A 26 -9.52 4.05 -15.45
N ILE A 27 -8.41 4.77 -15.54
CA ILE A 27 -7.17 4.49 -14.80
C ILE A 27 -6.89 5.64 -13.84
N TYR A 28 -6.90 5.33 -12.55
CA TYR A 28 -6.59 6.29 -11.49
C TYR A 28 -5.18 6.03 -10.95
N LYS A 29 -4.34 7.05 -10.96
CA LYS A 29 -3.00 7.02 -10.35
C LYS A 29 -3.01 7.88 -9.11
N ILE A 30 -3.04 7.25 -7.94
CA ILE A 30 -3.19 7.92 -6.65
C ILE A 30 -1.91 7.81 -5.83
N ARG A 31 -1.63 8.81 -5.01
CA ARG A 31 -0.47 8.88 -4.12
C ARG A 31 -0.86 9.18 -2.68
N MET A 32 -1.93 9.93 -2.47
CA MET A 32 -2.37 10.40 -1.15
C MET A 32 -3.65 9.70 -0.68
N LEU A 33 -4.66 9.61 -1.52
CA LEU A 33 -5.92 8.96 -1.15
C LEU A 33 -5.74 7.43 -1.04
N PRO A 34 -6.48 6.74 -0.16
CA PRO A 34 -6.55 5.28 -0.18
C PRO A 34 -7.29 4.78 -1.42
N SER A 35 -6.92 3.58 -1.91
CA SER A 35 -7.49 2.97 -3.12
C SER A 35 -9.01 2.77 -3.04
N GLY A 36 -9.54 2.63 -1.83
CA GLY A 36 -10.98 2.50 -1.58
C GLY A 36 -11.80 3.76 -1.84
N PHE A 37 -11.20 4.87 -2.32
CA PHE A 37 -11.92 6.10 -2.68
C PHE A 37 -13.02 5.88 -3.73
N LEU A 38 -12.97 4.79 -4.50
CA LEU A 38 -14.01 4.41 -5.45
C LEU A 38 -15.36 4.11 -4.77
N ASN A 39 -15.35 3.61 -3.52
CA ASN A 39 -16.57 3.46 -2.75
C ASN A 39 -17.13 4.84 -2.38
N LYS A 40 -18.17 5.26 -3.09
CA LYS A 40 -18.77 6.61 -2.92
C LYS A 40 -19.48 6.78 -1.57
N ASN A 41 -19.82 5.70 -0.90
CA ASN A 41 -20.46 5.70 0.42
C ASN A 41 -19.47 5.78 1.58
N ALA A 42 -18.18 5.52 1.32
CA ALA A 42 -17.16 5.54 2.36
C ALA A 42 -16.58 6.95 2.57
N LYS A 43 -16.31 7.31 3.83
CA LYS A 43 -15.37 8.37 4.17
C LYS A 43 -13.95 7.92 3.84
N VAL A 44 -13.16 8.81 3.28
CA VAL A 44 -11.79 8.57 2.84
C VAL A 44 -10.85 9.36 3.74
N LEU A 45 -10.12 8.67 4.60
CA LEU A 45 -9.35 9.30 5.67
C LEU A 45 -7.84 9.09 5.49
N ILE A 46 -7.06 10.04 5.98
CA ILE A 46 -5.60 9.95 6.07
C ILE A 46 -5.21 10.07 7.54
N GLY A 47 -4.57 9.03 8.08
CA GLY A 47 -4.26 8.90 9.50
C GLY A 47 -3.15 9.85 9.99
N PRO A 48 -3.11 10.15 11.30
CA PRO A 48 -2.19 11.12 11.91
C PRO A 48 -0.71 10.80 11.71
N GLY A 49 -0.36 9.53 11.56
CA GLY A 49 1.02 9.10 11.33
C GLY A 49 1.56 9.40 9.92
N VAL A 50 0.71 9.74 8.97
CA VAL A 50 1.07 9.97 7.57
C VAL A 50 1.72 11.35 7.38
N VAL A 51 2.64 11.46 6.40
CA VAL A 51 3.14 12.76 5.90
C VAL A 51 2.46 13.08 4.56
N VAL A 52 1.98 14.31 4.43
CA VAL A 52 1.10 14.75 3.35
C VAL A 52 1.78 15.84 2.51
N ASN A 53 1.71 15.71 1.19
CA ASN A 53 1.93 16.82 0.28
C ASN A 53 0.57 17.49 -0.02
N PRO A 54 0.32 18.74 0.45
CA PRO A 54 -0.99 19.38 0.31
C PRO A 54 -1.44 19.58 -1.13
N GLU A 55 -0.52 19.89 -2.04
CA GLU A 55 -0.85 20.12 -3.45
C GLU A 55 -1.32 18.84 -4.12
N VAL A 56 -0.60 17.74 -3.89
CA VAL A 56 -0.96 16.42 -4.41
C VAL A 56 -2.32 16.00 -3.86
N LEU A 57 -2.54 16.14 -2.55
CA LEU A 57 -3.80 15.77 -1.91
C LEU A 57 -4.99 16.57 -2.47
N LEU A 58 -4.87 17.88 -2.53
CA LEU A 58 -5.95 18.74 -3.03
C LEU A 58 -6.28 18.48 -4.50
N LYS A 59 -5.24 18.20 -5.31
CA LYS A 59 -5.42 17.78 -6.70
C LYS A 59 -6.20 16.47 -6.79
N GLU A 60 -5.81 15.44 -6.04
CA GLU A 60 -6.49 14.14 -6.05
C GLU A 60 -7.94 14.24 -5.55
N ILE A 61 -8.20 15.00 -4.47
CA ILE A 61 -9.56 15.22 -3.96
C ILE A 61 -10.46 15.82 -5.04
N LYS A 62 -9.95 16.80 -5.79
CA LYS A 62 -10.71 17.47 -6.87
C LYS A 62 -10.88 16.54 -8.06
N GLU A 63 -9.80 15.94 -8.55
CA GLU A 63 -9.78 15.14 -9.78
C GLU A 63 -10.65 13.88 -9.65
N PHE A 64 -10.64 13.24 -8.47
CA PHE A 64 -11.36 11.99 -8.27
C PHE A 64 -12.72 12.13 -7.57
N GLY A 65 -13.18 13.39 -7.43
CA GLY A 65 -14.51 13.67 -6.89
C GLY A 65 -14.70 13.20 -5.45
N ALA A 66 -13.65 13.34 -4.62
CA ALA A 66 -13.67 12.95 -3.21
C ALA A 66 -14.04 14.11 -2.27
N SER A 67 -14.42 15.29 -2.80
CA SER A 67 -14.84 16.43 -2.00
C SER A 67 -16.04 16.10 -1.11
N GLY A 68 -16.02 16.57 0.14
CA GLY A 68 -17.08 16.31 1.13
C GLY A 68 -16.98 14.95 1.86
N ARG A 69 -16.08 14.05 1.44
CA ARG A 69 -15.87 12.75 2.09
C ARG A 69 -14.39 12.39 2.32
N ALA A 70 -13.44 13.12 1.72
CA ALA A 70 -12.00 12.98 1.99
C ALA A 70 -11.57 13.95 3.08
N PHE A 71 -10.87 13.42 4.09
CA PHE A 71 -10.40 14.17 5.24
C PHE A 71 -8.99 13.75 5.65
N VAL A 72 -8.29 14.63 6.33
CA VAL A 72 -6.94 14.43 6.82
C VAL A 72 -6.88 14.73 8.32
N ASP A 73 -6.12 13.91 9.06
CA ASP A 73 -5.96 14.16 10.48
C ASP A 73 -5.17 15.46 10.73
N ARG A 74 -5.56 16.17 11.79
CA ARG A 74 -4.91 17.41 12.23
C ARG A 74 -3.42 17.28 12.48
N HIS A 75 -2.95 16.08 12.84
CA HIS A 75 -1.56 15.78 13.18
C HIS A 75 -0.75 15.19 12.02
N CYS A 76 -1.32 15.03 10.83
CA CYS A 76 -0.53 14.67 9.66
C CYS A 76 0.62 15.64 9.47
N GLY A 77 1.81 15.11 9.20
CA GLY A 77 2.98 15.94 8.90
C GLY A 77 2.90 16.52 7.49
N ILE A 78 3.49 17.69 7.28
CA ILE A 78 3.47 18.38 5.98
C ILE A 78 4.81 18.25 5.28
N ILE A 79 4.78 17.77 4.05
CA ILE A 79 5.94 17.81 3.16
C ILE A 79 6.01 19.18 2.52
N GLU A 80 7.11 19.90 2.78
CA GLU A 80 7.44 21.18 2.18
C GLU A 80 8.53 21.00 1.11
N GLU A 81 8.74 22.01 0.27
CA GLU A 81 9.76 22.00 -0.79
C GLU A 81 11.16 21.65 -0.28
N LYS A 82 11.54 22.15 0.90
CA LYS A 82 12.83 21.82 1.54
C LYS A 82 13.04 20.31 1.75
N HIS A 83 11.94 19.55 2.01
CA HIS A 83 12.01 18.10 2.19
C HIS A 83 12.23 17.39 0.86
N ILE A 84 11.56 17.88 -0.21
CA ILE A 84 11.70 17.35 -1.57
C ILE A 84 13.14 17.57 -2.06
N GLN A 85 13.70 18.77 -1.85
CA GLN A 85 15.08 19.10 -2.21
C GLN A 85 16.09 18.20 -1.49
N ARG A 86 15.93 18.00 -0.17
CA ARG A 86 16.79 17.09 0.62
C ARG A 86 16.68 15.63 0.16
N ASP A 87 15.49 15.19 -0.25
CA ASP A 87 15.23 13.81 -0.69
C ASP A 87 15.72 13.55 -2.12
N SER A 88 15.82 14.61 -2.92
CA SER A 88 16.22 14.54 -4.34
C SER A 88 17.72 14.70 -4.55
N SER A 89 18.50 14.85 -3.50
CA SER A 89 19.96 15.12 -3.55
C SER A 89 20.74 14.24 -2.59
N GLY A 90 22.04 14.10 -2.87
CA GLY A 90 22.99 13.40 -2.02
C GLY A 90 22.69 11.92 -1.80
N ASP A 91 23.15 11.39 -0.67
CA ASP A 91 23.14 9.97 -0.34
C ASP A 91 21.75 9.30 -0.40
N LEU A 92 20.68 10.02 -0.09
CA LEU A 92 19.32 9.47 -0.16
C LEU A 92 18.96 9.08 -1.58
N LYS A 93 19.33 9.88 -2.56
CA LYS A 93 19.06 9.56 -3.98
C LYS A 93 20.10 8.62 -4.56
N GLU A 94 21.38 8.88 -4.33
CA GLU A 94 22.48 8.19 -5.00
C GLU A 94 22.71 6.79 -4.45
N LYS A 95 22.71 6.63 -3.10
CA LYS A 95 23.00 5.35 -2.45
C LYS A 95 21.74 4.52 -2.17
N ILE A 96 20.65 5.17 -1.71
CA ILE A 96 19.44 4.47 -1.28
C ILE A 96 18.41 4.37 -2.41
N GLY A 97 18.47 5.29 -3.38
CA GLY A 97 17.55 5.31 -4.50
C GLY A 97 16.15 5.83 -4.13
N SER A 98 16.09 6.84 -3.26
CA SER A 98 14.82 7.47 -2.87
C SER A 98 13.99 7.92 -4.07
N THR A 99 12.68 8.02 -3.87
CA THR A 99 11.73 8.53 -4.87
C THR A 99 11.78 10.04 -5.05
N GLY A 100 12.47 10.77 -4.16
CA GLY A 100 12.52 12.23 -4.18
C GLY A 100 11.21 12.90 -3.76
N SER A 101 10.35 12.20 -3.03
CA SER A 101 9.03 12.70 -2.63
C SER A 101 9.04 13.52 -1.33
N GLY A 102 10.19 13.67 -0.68
CA GLY A 102 10.36 14.40 0.59
C GLY A 102 9.92 13.62 1.82
N THR A 103 9.52 12.37 1.68
CA THR A 103 8.96 11.57 2.77
C THR A 103 9.96 11.29 3.88
N GLY A 104 11.20 10.89 3.54
CA GLY A 104 12.26 10.62 4.51
C GLY A 104 12.63 11.85 5.34
N PRO A 105 13.02 12.97 4.70
CA PRO A 105 13.33 14.21 5.39
C PRO A 105 12.17 14.75 6.25
N ALA A 106 10.91 14.63 5.80
CA ALA A 106 9.77 15.05 6.60
C ALA A 106 9.59 14.19 7.86
N ASN A 107 9.79 12.87 7.77
CA ASN A 107 9.74 11.99 8.95
C ASN A 107 10.91 12.27 9.92
N ALA A 108 12.10 12.62 9.41
CA ALA A 108 13.22 13.06 10.25
C ALA A 108 12.87 14.35 11.00
N ASP A 109 12.33 15.35 10.32
CA ASP A 109 11.89 16.61 10.96
C ASP A 109 10.75 16.35 11.97
N ARG A 110 9.87 15.34 11.73
CA ARG A 110 8.85 14.92 12.69
C ARG A 110 9.48 14.36 13.98
N ALA A 111 10.48 13.48 13.84
CA ALA A 111 11.21 12.93 14.98
C ALA A 111 11.92 14.03 15.78
N MET A 112 12.44 15.05 15.10
CA MET A 112 13.02 16.26 15.71
C MET A 112 11.98 17.25 16.24
N ARG A 113 10.66 17.02 16.00
CA ARG A 113 9.53 17.87 16.43
C ARG A 113 9.52 19.27 15.81
N THR A 114 10.08 19.40 14.61
CA THR A 114 10.17 20.67 13.86
C THR A 114 9.24 20.68 12.63
N LEU A 115 8.55 19.57 12.36
CA LEU A 115 7.67 19.43 11.21
C LEU A 115 6.38 20.23 11.41
N LYS A 116 5.94 20.97 10.38
CA LYS A 116 4.59 21.54 10.33
C LYS A 116 3.54 20.46 10.26
N LEU A 117 2.37 20.70 10.86
CA LEU A 117 1.25 19.79 10.85
C LEU A 117 0.11 20.27 9.95
N ALA A 118 -0.78 19.37 9.55
CA ALA A 118 -1.90 19.68 8.66
C ALA A 118 -2.82 20.78 9.21
N LYS A 119 -3.01 20.83 10.53
CA LYS A 119 -3.80 21.88 11.21
C LYS A 119 -3.25 23.30 10.98
N ASP A 120 -1.95 23.42 10.66
CA ASP A 120 -1.28 24.72 10.47
C ASP A 120 -1.34 25.20 9.01
N ILE A 121 -1.99 24.45 8.11
CA ILE A 121 -2.06 24.72 6.67
C ILE A 121 -3.45 25.24 6.29
N PRO A 122 -3.59 26.55 5.95
CA PRO A 122 -4.89 27.16 5.68
C PRO A 122 -5.68 26.48 4.55
N SER A 123 -5.00 26.02 3.50
CA SER A 123 -5.65 25.34 2.36
C SER A 123 -6.27 23.98 2.72
N LEU A 124 -5.86 23.38 3.84
CA LEU A 124 -6.39 22.11 4.35
C LEU A 124 -7.50 22.30 5.39
N SER A 125 -7.78 23.52 5.86
CA SER A 125 -8.66 23.77 7.03
C SER A 125 -10.02 23.06 6.94
N LYS A 126 -10.66 23.05 5.78
CA LYS A 126 -11.97 22.39 5.56
C LYS A 126 -11.93 20.87 5.48
N PHE A 127 -10.74 20.28 5.44
CA PHE A 127 -10.53 18.82 5.39
C PHE A 127 -10.04 18.26 6.71
N ILE A 128 -9.78 19.10 7.71
CA ILE A 128 -9.21 18.68 9.00
C ILE A 128 -10.27 18.02 9.88
N VAL A 129 -9.95 16.83 10.35
CA VAL A 129 -10.75 16.06 11.32
C VAL A 129 -9.86 15.41 12.39
N ASP A 130 -10.47 14.76 13.36
CA ASP A 130 -9.84 13.81 14.28
C ASP A 130 -10.11 12.40 13.75
N VAL A 131 -9.14 11.84 13.00
CA VAL A 131 -9.30 10.55 12.33
C VAL A 131 -9.43 9.40 13.34
N PRO A 132 -8.59 9.28 14.41
CA PRO A 132 -8.79 8.27 15.44
C PRO A 132 -10.19 8.30 16.03
N HIS A 133 -10.72 9.47 16.36
CA HIS A 133 -12.06 9.61 16.90
C HIS A 133 -13.14 9.09 15.93
N LEU A 134 -13.04 9.42 14.66
CA LEU A 134 -14.00 8.95 13.64
C LEU A 134 -13.95 7.44 13.47
N ILE A 135 -12.76 6.84 13.52
CA ILE A 135 -12.60 5.38 13.45
C ILE A 135 -13.27 4.72 14.66
N HIS A 136 -13.01 5.21 15.88
CA HIS A 136 -13.59 4.64 17.08
C HIS A 136 -15.11 4.75 17.13
N LEU A 137 -15.68 5.87 16.70
CA LEU A 137 -17.14 6.03 16.57
C LEU A 137 -17.75 5.01 15.58
N ALA A 138 -17.07 4.74 14.47
CA ALA A 138 -17.54 3.74 13.51
C ALA A 138 -17.51 2.34 14.12
N LEU A 139 -16.44 1.97 14.82
CA LEU A 139 -16.31 0.68 15.50
C LEU A 139 -17.37 0.49 16.59
N GLU A 140 -17.63 1.52 17.41
CA GLU A 140 -18.69 1.51 18.44
C GLU A 140 -20.08 1.32 17.81
N SER A 141 -20.25 1.78 16.56
CA SER A 141 -21.48 1.61 15.79
C SER A 141 -21.53 0.30 15.00
N ASN A 142 -20.58 -0.63 15.20
CA ASN A 142 -20.40 -1.87 14.44
C ASN A 142 -20.29 -1.65 12.91
N GLU A 143 -19.68 -0.55 12.52
CA GLU A 143 -19.41 -0.27 11.11
C GLU A 143 -18.06 -0.86 10.68
N ASN A 144 -17.96 -1.26 9.40
CA ASN A 144 -16.73 -1.80 8.85
C ASN A 144 -15.74 -0.69 8.50
N VAL A 145 -14.52 -0.79 9.03
CA VAL A 145 -13.39 0.09 8.76
C VAL A 145 -12.31 -0.67 8.00
N LEU A 146 -11.91 -0.15 6.84
CA LEU A 146 -10.80 -0.69 6.05
C LEU A 146 -9.55 0.19 6.25
N VAL A 147 -8.50 -0.41 6.79
CA VAL A 147 -7.20 0.25 6.93
C VAL A 147 -6.28 -0.17 5.78
N GLU A 148 -5.81 0.81 4.98
CA GLU A 148 -4.89 0.58 3.87
C GLU A 148 -3.47 0.97 4.28
N GLY A 149 -2.56 -0.04 4.30
CA GLY A 149 -1.13 0.18 4.44
C GLY A 149 -0.46 0.52 3.10
N THR A 150 0.81 0.85 3.16
CA THR A 150 1.64 1.15 1.98
C THR A 150 3.01 0.48 2.04
N GLN A 151 3.77 0.51 0.96
CA GLN A 151 5.09 -0.05 0.75
C GLN A 151 5.09 -1.59 0.77
N GLY A 152 5.43 -2.18 1.88
CA GLY A 152 5.54 -3.62 2.09
C GLY A 152 6.49 -3.95 3.22
N THR A 153 6.34 -5.11 3.84
CA THR A 153 7.01 -5.53 5.08
C THR A 153 8.53 -5.33 5.03
N PHE A 154 9.19 -5.70 3.93
CA PHE A 154 10.66 -5.59 3.81
C PHE A 154 11.16 -4.21 3.38
N LEU A 155 10.27 -3.23 3.27
CA LEU A 155 10.59 -1.82 3.22
C LEU A 155 10.39 -1.12 4.58
N SER A 156 9.99 -1.85 5.64
CA SER A 156 9.92 -1.34 7.00
C SER A 156 11.28 -0.83 7.46
N LEU A 157 11.28 0.29 8.17
CA LEU A 157 12.48 0.90 8.72
C LEU A 157 13.22 -0.05 9.68
N TRP A 158 12.50 -0.86 10.44
CA TRP A 158 13.05 -1.75 11.49
C TRP A 158 13.24 -3.19 11.03
N HIS A 159 12.37 -3.69 10.15
CA HIS A 159 12.31 -5.11 9.77
C HIS A 159 12.74 -5.36 8.33
N GLY A 160 12.98 -4.28 7.57
CA GLY A 160 13.39 -4.36 6.16
C GLY A 160 14.90 -4.50 5.96
N THR A 161 15.30 -4.37 4.72
CA THR A 161 16.71 -4.49 4.28
C THR A 161 17.46 -3.18 4.42
N TYR A 162 17.63 -2.68 5.66
CA TYR A 162 18.31 -1.43 5.93
C TYR A 162 19.70 -1.37 5.26
N PRO A 163 20.11 -0.23 4.63
CA PRO A 163 19.42 1.07 4.59
C PRO A 163 18.40 1.24 3.44
N TYR A 164 18.13 0.21 2.65
CA TYR A 164 17.23 0.23 1.48
C TYR A 164 15.76 0.04 1.90
N VAL A 165 15.28 0.92 2.74
CA VAL A 165 13.96 0.88 3.37
C VAL A 165 13.24 2.22 3.25
N THR A 166 11.95 2.25 3.58
CA THR A 166 11.23 3.52 3.78
C THR A 166 11.55 4.12 5.15
N SER A 167 11.15 5.34 5.37
CA SER A 167 11.46 6.10 6.60
C SER A 167 10.51 5.84 7.77
N LYS A 168 9.70 4.78 7.68
CA LYS A 168 8.69 4.43 8.70
C LYS A 168 8.57 2.93 8.89
N GLU A 169 7.97 2.55 10.02
CA GLU A 169 7.42 1.23 10.22
C GLU A 169 6.14 1.06 9.39
N VAL A 170 6.07 -0.02 8.60
CA VAL A 170 4.97 -0.26 7.64
C VAL A 170 4.39 -1.68 7.75
N THR A 171 4.65 -2.38 8.85
CA THR A 171 3.90 -3.58 9.23
C THR A 171 2.50 -3.21 9.72
N ALA A 172 1.61 -4.18 9.85
CA ALA A 172 0.24 -3.97 10.33
C ALA A 172 0.21 -3.19 11.66
N SER A 173 1.09 -3.50 12.60
CA SER A 173 1.20 -2.78 13.88
C SER A 173 1.57 -1.30 13.70
N GLY A 174 2.51 -1.01 12.80
CA GLY A 174 2.90 0.37 12.49
C GLY A 174 1.78 1.14 11.79
N ILE A 175 1.05 0.48 10.90
CA ILE A 175 -0.12 1.06 10.22
C ILE A 175 -1.25 1.34 11.21
N CYS A 176 -1.53 0.44 12.15
CA CYS A 176 -2.51 0.67 13.22
C CYS A 176 -2.13 1.90 14.06
N ALA A 177 -0.87 2.03 14.46
CA ALA A 177 -0.37 3.21 15.16
C ALA A 177 -0.54 4.50 14.34
N ASP A 178 -0.30 4.45 13.03
CA ASP A 178 -0.45 5.58 12.12
C ASP A 178 -1.88 6.12 12.02
N VAL A 179 -2.88 5.27 12.20
CA VAL A 179 -4.29 5.66 12.11
C VAL A 179 -4.95 5.81 13.48
N GLY A 180 -4.21 5.55 14.57
CA GLY A 180 -4.73 5.66 15.95
C GLY A 180 -5.64 4.51 16.34
N LEU A 181 -5.41 3.31 15.80
CA LEU A 181 -6.17 2.11 16.08
C LEU A 181 -5.42 1.20 17.07
N GLY A 182 -6.09 0.79 18.15
CA GLY A 182 -5.57 -0.20 19.09
C GLY A 182 -5.50 -1.60 18.46
N PRO A 183 -4.50 -2.44 18.80
CA PRO A 183 -4.31 -3.73 18.16
C PRO A 183 -5.47 -4.72 18.37
N THR A 184 -6.19 -4.60 19.47
CA THR A 184 -7.34 -5.47 19.78
C THR A 184 -8.62 -5.10 19.01
N ASN A 185 -8.58 -4.01 18.24
CA ASN A 185 -9.69 -3.57 17.39
C ASN A 185 -9.51 -4.04 15.93
N VAL A 186 -8.55 -4.93 15.69
CA VAL A 186 -8.27 -5.48 14.36
C VAL A 186 -8.76 -6.92 14.32
N ASP A 187 -9.77 -7.18 13.52
CA ASP A 187 -10.31 -8.53 13.35
C ASP A 187 -9.50 -9.34 12.33
N GLU A 188 -9.07 -8.70 11.24
CA GLU A 188 -8.41 -9.35 10.12
C GLU A 188 -7.20 -8.58 9.61
N VAL A 189 -6.13 -9.29 9.34
CA VAL A 189 -4.93 -8.74 8.68
C VAL A 189 -4.68 -9.49 7.37
N ILE A 190 -4.90 -8.80 6.25
CA ILE A 190 -4.66 -9.34 4.92
C ILE A 190 -3.28 -8.90 4.43
N VAL A 191 -2.35 -9.83 4.32
CA VAL A 191 -1.06 -9.56 3.69
C VAL A 191 -1.18 -9.79 2.19
N VAL A 192 -0.76 -8.78 1.41
CA VAL A 192 -0.83 -8.82 -0.05
C VAL A 192 0.52 -9.24 -0.61
N PHE A 193 0.56 -10.36 -1.33
CA PHE A 193 1.70 -10.79 -2.11
C PHE A 193 1.43 -10.67 -3.61
N LYS A 194 2.48 -10.48 -4.38
CA LYS A 194 2.44 -10.78 -5.81
C LYS A 194 2.77 -12.25 -6.03
N SER A 195 2.37 -12.81 -7.16
CA SER A 195 2.74 -14.18 -7.55
C SER A 195 4.25 -14.34 -7.81
N TYR A 196 5.01 -13.25 -7.86
CA TYR A 196 6.48 -13.17 -7.95
C TYR A 196 6.95 -11.92 -7.20
N VAL A 197 8.22 -11.90 -6.78
CA VAL A 197 8.79 -10.76 -6.04
C VAL A 197 9.24 -9.68 -7.00
N THR A 198 9.00 -8.40 -6.65
CA THR A 198 9.58 -7.26 -7.39
C THR A 198 10.16 -6.21 -6.46
N ARG A 199 11.21 -5.53 -6.90
CA ARG A 199 11.84 -4.45 -6.16
C ARG A 199 12.22 -3.28 -7.09
N VAL A 200 11.95 -2.06 -6.66
CA VAL A 200 12.45 -0.83 -7.30
C VAL A 200 13.77 -0.42 -6.63
N GLY A 201 14.76 -0.05 -7.42
CA GLY A 201 16.04 0.47 -6.93
C GLY A 201 16.98 -0.58 -6.38
N THR A 202 17.92 -0.13 -5.57
CA THR A 202 19.03 -0.93 -5.03
C THR A 202 18.62 -1.76 -3.81
N GLY A 203 19.59 -2.48 -3.26
CA GLY A 203 19.41 -3.37 -2.12
C GLY A 203 19.35 -4.84 -2.50
N PRO A 204 19.48 -5.76 -1.53
CA PRO A 204 19.56 -7.19 -1.81
C PRO A 204 18.24 -7.74 -2.35
N MET A 205 18.36 -8.73 -3.24
CA MET A 205 17.27 -9.55 -3.74
C MET A 205 17.79 -10.96 -3.95
N ASP A 206 17.19 -11.91 -3.26
CA ASP A 206 17.58 -13.33 -3.39
C ASP A 206 17.06 -13.89 -4.72
N ASN A 207 17.86 -14.69 -5.39
CA ASN A 207 17.54 -15.36 -6.64
C ASN A 207 16.98 -14.39 -7.71
N GLU A 208 17.61 -13.22 -7.81
CA GLU A 208 17.25 -12.23 -8.81
C GLU A 208 17.40 -12.78 -10.21
N LEU A 209 16.39 -12.55 -11.05
CA LEU A 209 16.38 -12.96 -12.45
C LEU A 209 17.13 -11.94 -13.31
N GLU A 210 17.77 -12.43 -14.37
CA GLU A 210 18.36 -11.58 -15.38
C GLU A 210 17.27 -10.81 -16.16
N PRO A 211 17.57 -9.62 -16.71
CA PRO A 211 16.59 -8.81 -17.43
C PRO A 211 15.92 -9.55 -18.60
N GLU A 212 16.66 -10.44 -19.27
CA GLU A 212 16.19 -11.28 -20.35
C GLU A 212 15.11 -12.25 -19.88
N ASP A 213 15.35 -12.95 -18.76
CA ASP A 213 14.40 -13.89 -18.14
C ASP A 213 13.12 -13.16 -17.68
N ILE A 214 13.27 -11.95 -17.10
CA ILE A 214 12.14 -11.11 -16.68
C ILE A 214 11.27 -10.75 -17.89
N SER A 215 11.89 -10.41 -19.01
CA SER A 215 11.20 -10.05 -20.25
C SER A 215 10.49 -11.25 -20.87
N GLU A 216 11.16 -12.39 -20.97
CA GLU A 216 10.59 -13.63 -21.53
C GLU A 216 9.38 -14.14 -20.74
N ARG A 217 9.42 -13.97 -19.40
CA ARG A 217 8.29 -14.32 -18.51
C ARG A 217 7.15 -13.29 -18.55
N GLY A 218 7.32 -12.14 -19.21
CA GLY A 218 6.35 -11.04 -19.19
C GLY A 218 6.24 -10.34 -17.81
N TRP A 219 7.29 -10.42 -16.97
CA TRP A 219 7.31 -9.85 -15.61
C TRP A 219 7.88 -8.43 -15.55
N SER A 220 8.11 -7.81 -16.71
CA SER A 220 8.60 -6.44 -16.77
C SER A 220 7.61 -5.45 -16.16
N GLU A 221 8.03 -4.76 -15.11
CA GLU A 221 7.25 -3.75 -14.40
C GLU A 221 8.02 -2.45 -14.21
N PHE A 222 7.30 -1.36 -14.04
CA PHE A 222 7.85 -0.03 -13.78
C PHE A 222 7.23 0.60 -12.54
N GLY A 223 8.01 1.40 -11.83
CA GLY A 223 7.53 2.15 -10.68
C GLY A 223 6.51 3.21 -11.08
N THR A 224 5.32 3.21 -10.47
CA THR A 224 4.23 4.15 -10.78
C THR A 224 4.63 5.63 -10.61
N VAL A 225 5.49 5.93 -9.63
CA VAL A 225 5.95 7.30 -9.32
C VAL A 225 7.20 7.65 -10.11
N THR A 226 8.16 6.73 -10.22
CA THR A 226 9.51 7.02 -10.73
C THR A 226 9.74 6.56 -12.17
N GLY A 227 8.88 5.71 -12.72
CA GLY A 227 9.07 5.07 -14.02
C GLY A 227 10.29 4.11 -14.10
N ARG A 228 11.01 3.88 -13.00
CA ARG A 228 12.18 3.00 -12.98
C ARG A 228 11.77 1.53 -13.18
N PRO A 229 12.54 0.73 -13.94
CA PRO A 229 12.29 -0.68 -14.08
C PRO A 229 12.40 -1.39 -12.71
N ARG A 230 11.61 -2.43 -12.53
CA ARG A 230 11.67 -3.29 -11.35
C ARG A 230 12.53 -4.52 -11.64
N ARG A 231 13.37 -4.86 -10.69
CA ARG A 231 14.03 -6.15 -10.59
C ARG A 231 13.01 -7.19 -10.14
N ALA A 232 13.18 -8.45 -10.51
CA ALA A 232 12.24 -9.50 -10.16
C ALA A 232 12.95 -10.81 -9.75
N SER A 233 12.25 -11.61 -8.94
CA SER A 233 12.61 -12.99 -8.61
C SER A 233 11.35 -13.82 -8.43
N ASP A 234 11.48 -15.15 -8.39
CA ASP A 234 10.38 -16.04 -8.10
C ASP A 234 9.77 -15.79 -6.71
N PHE A 235 8.59 -16.36 -6.44
CA PHE A 235 7.94 -16.26 -5.14
C PHE A 235 8.83 -16.84 -4.04
N ASN A 236 9.12 -16.03 -3.03
CA ASN A 236 10.03 -16.43 -1.95
C ASN A 236 9.24 -16.79 -0.69
N PHE A 237 9.16 -18.09 -0.40
CA PHE A 237 8.42 -18.63 0.74
C PHE A 237 8.99 -18.22 2.10
N GLU A 238 10.31 -18.07 2.24
CA GLU A 238 10.92 -17.66 3.51
C GLU A 238 10.60 -16.19 3.82
N LEU A 239 10.67 -15.32 2.83
CA LEU A 239 10.21 -13.95 3.00
C LEU A 239 8.70 -13.90 3.31
N ALA A 240 7.90 -14.71 2.63
CA ALA A 240 6.46 -14.77 2.88
C ALA A 240 6.13 -15.23 4.31
N LYS A 241 6.77 -16.29 4.83
CA LYS A 241 6.64 -16.73 6.24
C LYS A 241 7.00 -15.62 7.22
N ARG A 242 8.12 -14.92 6.98
CA ARG A 242 8.54 -13.81 7.83
C ARG A 242 7.54 -12.64 7.77
N ALA A 243 7.02 -12.30 6.59
CA ALA A 243 6.00 -11.25 6.46
C ALA A 243 4.72 -11.61 7.21
N ILE A 244 4.22 -12.84 7.09
CA ILE A 244 3.05 -13.33 7.83
C ILE A 244 3.27 -13.20 9.34
N SER A 245 4.42 -13.65 9.84
CA SER A 245 4.74 -13.58 11.27
C SER A 245 4.81 -12.15 11.79
N LEU A 246 5.48 -11.24 11.07
CA LEU A 246 5.64 -9.83 11.47
C LEU A 246 4.30 -9.05 11.47
N ASN A 247 3.36 -9.47 10.64
CA ASN A 247 2.07 -8.82 10.51
C ASN A 247 0.94 -9.55 11.25
N SER A 248 1.19 -10.73 11.82
CA SER A 248 0.14 -11.61 12.37
C SER A 248 -1.00 -11.81 11.37
N ALA A 249 -0.63 -12.11 10.10
CA ALA A 249 -1.59 -12.21 9.01
C ALA A 249 -2.61 -13.33 9.27
N THR A 250 -3.88 -13.03 9.05
CA THR A 250 -4.99 -13.98 9.14
C THR A 250 -5.39 -14.49 7.76
N GLN A 251 -5.10 -13.71 6.72
CA GLN A 251 -5.44 -13.99 5.33
C GLN A 251 -4.34 -13.54 4.38
N ILE A 252 -4.31 -14.14 3.20
CA ILE A 252 -3.42 -13.77 2.10
C ILE A 252 -4.25 -13.30 0.91
N ALA A 253 -3.82 -12.19 0.29
CA ALA A 253 -4.23 -11.81 -1.05
C ALA A 253 -3.06 -12.02 -2.02
N ILE A 254 -3.31 -12.69 -3.16
CA ILE A 254 -2.33 -12.84 -4.24
C ILE A 254 -2.72 -11.95 -5.41
N THR A 255 -1.79 -11.16 -5.91
CA THR A 255 -1.98 -10.33 -7.11
C THR A 255 -1.05 -10.80 -8.23
N LYS A 256 -1.30 -10.33 -9.46
CA LYS A 256 -0.50 -10.68 -10.64
C LYS A 256 -0.53 -12.18 -10.99
N LEU A 257 -1.64 -12.87 -10.66
CA LEU A 257 -1.79 -14.25 -11.07
C LEU A 257 -1.89 -14.38 -12.59
N ASP A 258 -2.56 -13.43 -13.24
CA ASP A 258 -2.67 -13.27 -14.68
C ASP A 258 -1.34 -13.11 -15.40
N ILE A 259 -0.35 -12.52 -14.75
CA ILE A 259 1.00 -12.34 -15.34
C ILE A 259 1.82 -13.62 -15.24
N ARG A 260 1.72 -14.34 -14.12
CA ARG A 260 2.40 -15.62 -13.95
C ARG A 260 1.74 -16.76 -14.72
N PHE A 261 0.42 -16.74 -14.81
CA PHE A 261 -0.42 -17.74 -15.49
C PHE A 261 -1.40 -17.01 -16.42
N PRO A 262 -1.01 -16.70 -17.67
CA PRO A 262 -1.81 -15.87 -18.57
C PRO A 262 -3.22 -16.38 -18.84
N ASP A 263 -3.44 -17.70 -18.81
CA ASP A 263 -4.76 -18.31 -18.99
C ASP A 263 -5.75 -17.97 -17.86
N CYS A 264 -5.26 -17.42 -16.75
CA CYS A 264 -6.07 -17.01 -15.61
C CYS A 264 -6.56 -15.56 -15.73
N ALA A 265 -6.17 -14.83 -16.78
CA ALA A 265 -6.53 -13.43 -16.95
C ALA A 265 -8.05 -13.23 -16.98
N GLY A 266 -8.56 -12.32 -16.14
CA GLY A 266 -9.97 -11.95 -16.06
C GLY A 266 -10.89 -13.00 -15.45
N LYS A 267 -10.37 -14.13 -14.92
CA LYS A 267 -11.21 -15.13 -14.25
C LYS A 267 -11.74 -14.60 -12.93
N THR A 268 -12.99 -14.93 -12.61
CA THR A 268 -13.69 -14.47 -11.40
C THR A 268 -14.11 -15.62 -10.47
N SER A 269 -13.86 -16.86 -10.87
CA SER A 269 -14.09 -18.06 -10.07
C SER A 269 -12.81 -18.90 -9.93
N PHE A 270 -12.59 -19.49 -8.76
CA PHE A 270 -11.42 -20.34 -8.50
C PHE A 270 -11.43 -21.60 -9.38
N GLU A 271 -12.60 -22.12 -9.69
CA GLU A 271 -12.81 -23.30 -10.52
C GLU A 271 -12.31 -23.10 -11.96
N GLU A 272 -12.36 -21.87 -12.47
CA GLU A 272 -11.91 -21.50 -13.83
C GLU A 272 -10.39 -21.40 -13.97
N LEU A 273 -9.64 -21.37 -12.86
CA LEU A 273 -8.17 -21.34 -12.90
C LEU A 273 -7.63 -22.65 -13.47
N ASN A 274 -6.53 -22.57 -14.19
CA ASN A 274 -5.81 -23.76 -14.66
C ASN A 274 -5.16 -24.54 -13.50
N ASN A 275 -4.74 -25.77 -13.75
CA ASN A 275 -4.20 -26.64 -12.72
C ASN A 275 -2.90 -26.12 -12.09
N ASP A 276 -2.06 -25.43 -12.86
CA ASP A 276 -0.80 -24.89 -12.38
C ASP A 276 -1.01 -23.73 -11.41
N ALA A 277 -1.95 -22.83 -11.73
CA ALA A 277 -2.34 -21.74 -10.84
C ALA A 277 -3.01 -22.27 -9.54
N LYS A 278 -3.90 -23.29 -9.65
CA LYS A 278 -4.48 -23.95 -8.48
C LYS A 278 -3.42 -24.60 -7.59
N SER A 279 -2.46 -25.28 -8.21
CA SER A 279 -1.35 -25.93 -7.51
C SER A 279 -0.44 -24.90 -6.83
N PHE A 280 -0.16 -23.78 -7.47
CA PHE A 280 0.61 -22.67 -6.90
C PHE A 280 -0.09 -22.09 -5.66
N ILE A 281 -1.39 -21.78 -5.76
CA ILE A 281 -2.17 -21.27 -4.62
C ILE A 281 -2.20 -22.29 -3.48
N LYS A 282 -2.46 -23.55 -3.79
CA LYS A 282 -2.45 -24.62 -2.78
C LYS A 282 -1.09 -24.78 -2.09
N ASN A 283 -0.01 -24.71 -2.84
CA ASN A 283 1.35 -24.77 -2.25
C ASN A 283 1.61 -23.59 -1.30
N ILE A 284 1.12 -22.41 -1.61
CA ILE A 284 1.17 -21.24 -0.71
C ILE A 284 0.41 -21.54 0.58
N GLU A 285 -0.84 -21.99 0.49
CA GLU A 285 -1.69 -22.29 1.65
C GLU A 285 -1.08 -23.42 2.50
N ASP A 286 -0.60 -24.49 1.86
CA ASP A 286 0.01 -25.64 2.55
C ASP A 286 1.34 -25.28 3.24
N THR A 287 2.13 -24.40 2.64
CA THR A 287 3.43 -23.99 3.19
C THR A 287 3.30 -22.94 4.28
N LEU A 288 2.43 -21.95 4.05
CA LEU A 288 2.31 -20.80 4.94
C LEU A 288 1.25 -20.98 6.03
N LYS A 289 0.38 -21.98 5.91
CA LYS A 289 -0.71 -22.31 6.85
C LYS A 289 -1.71 -21.15 7.06
N ILE A 290 -1.84 -20.30 6.08
CA ILE A 290 -2.78 -19.17 6.04
C ILE A 290 -3.58 -19.27 4.74
N PRO A 291 -4.93 -19.07 4.75
CA PRO A 291 -5.73 -19.17 3.55
C PRO A 291 -5.45 -18.03 2.56
N VAL A 292 -5.40 -18.35 1.28
CA VAL A 292 -5.42 -17.37 0.18
C VAL A 292 -6.88 -17.08 -0.14
N THR A 293 -7.37 -15.96 0.35
CA THR A 293 -8.79 -15.62 0.27
C THR A 293 -9.14 -14.67 -0.87
N ILE A 294 -8.16 -13.89 -1.35
CA ILE A 294 -8.34 -12.94 -2.44
C ILE A 294 -7.29 -13.19 -3.52
N ILE A 295 -7.72 -13.29 -4.77
CA ILE A 295 -6.82 -13.55 -5.91
C ILE A 295 -7.12 -12.55 -7.02
N GLY A 296 -6.15 -11.68 -7.32
CA GLY A 296 -6.24 -10.75 -8.46
C GLY A 296 -5.79 -11.44 -9.75
N THR A 297 -6.66 -11.44 -10.73
CA THR A 297 -6.52 -12.09 -12.04
C THR A 297 -6.41 -11.08 -13.19
N GLY A 298 -6.20 -9.81 -12.87
CA GLY A 298 -6.03 -8.75 -13.86
C GLY A 298 -5.90 -7.37 -13.19
N PRO A 299 -5.69 -6.32 -13.99
CA PRO A 299 -5.53 -4.95 -13.48
C PRO A 299 -6.84 -4.30 -13.05
N ASP A 300 -7.99 -4.74 -13.59
CA ASP A 300 -9.30 -4.18 -13.26
C ASP A 300 -9.74 -4.57 -11.85
N LYS A 301 -10.45 -3.67 -11.17
CA LYS A 301 -10.97 -3.89 -9.81
C LYS A 301 -11.91 -5.09 -9.69
N ASP A 302 -12.56 -5.48 -10.79
CA ASP A 302 -13.50 -6.60 -10.85
C ASP A 302 -12.82 -7.91 -11.33
N ALA A 303 -11.57 -7.86 -11.81
CA ALA A 303 -10.76 -9.03 -12.13
C ALA A 303 -10.18 -9.67 -10.85
N ILE A 304 -11.07 -10.18 -10.02
CA ILE A 304 -10.76 -10.69 -8.68
C ILE A 304 -11.60 -11.92 -8.34
N ILE A 305 -10.97 -12.89 -7.71
CA ILE A 305 -11.63 -14.04 -7.08
C ILE A 305 -11.65 -13.79 -5.57
N ASP A 306 -12.83 -13.69 -4.98
CA ASP A 306 -13.03 -13.55 -3.54
C ASP A 306 -13.54 -14.87 -2.96
N ARG A 307 -12.69 -15.57 -2.20
CA ARG A 307 -12.97 -16.87 -1.57
C ARG A 307 -13.42 -16.72 -0.10
N ARG A 308 -13.56 -15.50 0.39
CA ARG A 308 -14.04 -15.25 1.77
C ARG A 308 -15.51 -15.68 1.88
N LYS A 309 -15.86 -16.28 3.01
CA LYS A 309 -17.21 -16.76 3.31
C LYS A 309 -18.16 -15.62 3.69
#